data_ab8bcdb8d5ecf6427ddeddec4e5d3099
#
_entry.id   ab8bcdb8d5ecf6427ddeddec4e5d3099
#
_cell.length_a   1.000
_cell.length_b   1.000
_cell.length_c   1.000
_cell.angle_alpha   90.00
_cell.angle_beta   90.00
_cell.angle_gamma   90.00
#
_symmetry.space_group_name_H-M   'P 1'
#
loop_
_entity.id
_entity.type
_entity.pdbx_description
1 polymer ?
#
loop_
_entity_poly.entity_id
_entity_poly.type
_entity_poly.pdbx_seq_one_letter_code
_entity_poly.pdbx_strand_id
1 'polypeptide(L)'
;SGTGSVLVGGASLNCKTDGFKEGDSVVVAIRPEDVNAQDMNEGDENIIELDVKYLEFLGSFYRADLGGDVLSGHELYADFSVNLVRRKNIEIGSKLPVRFPAQFIQLYSES
;
A
#
# COMPACT_ATOMS: atom_id res chain seq x y z
N SER A 1 -20.73 13.24 0.91
CA SER A 1 -19.40 13.12 0.83
C SER A 1 -18.84 11.78 0.89
N GLY A 2 -17.99 11.50 0.21
CA GLY A 2 -17.50 10.51 -0.38
C GLY A 2 -16.47 9.65 0.22
N THR A 3 -16.77 8.85 1.22
CA THR A 3 -15.89 7.75 1.57
C THR A 3 -16.49 6.48 1.00
N GLY A 4 -15.71 5.76 0.23
CA GLY A 4 -16.13 4.51 -0.36
C GLY A 4 -14.96 3.58 -0.46
N SER A 5 -15.05 2.60 -1.35
CA SER A 5 -13.96 1.65 -1.55
C SER A 5 -13.63 1.49 -3.02
N VAL A 6 -12.38 1.14 -3.29
CA VAL A 6 -11.89 0.84 -4.62
C VAL A 6 -11.24 -0.53 -4.61
N LEU A 7 -11.24 -1.19 -5.76
CA LEU A 7 -10.60 -2.49 -5.91
C LEU A 7 -9.27 -2.33 -6.61
N VAL A 8 -8.23 -2.93 -6.05
CA VAL A 8 -6.91 -3.01 -6.65
C VAL A 8 -6.55 -4.48 -6.69
N GLY A 9 -6.65 -5.09 -7.87
CA GLY A 9 -6.52 -6.54 -7.97
C GLY A 9 -7.59 -7.22 -7.13
N GLY A 10 -7.20 -8.07 -6.19
CA GLY A 10 -8.11 -8.73 -5.28
C GLY A 10 -8.34 -8.00 -3.96
N ALA A 11 -7.78 -6.82 -3.80
CA ALA A 11 -7.85 -6.08 -2.54
C ALA A 11 -8.83 -4.92 -2.63
N SER A 12 -9.52 -4.64 -1.53
CA SER A 12 -10.44 -3.51 -1.43
C SER A 12 -9.85 -2.49 -0.46
N LEU A 13 -9.79 -1.24 -0.90
CA LEU A 13 -9.26 -0.16 -0.09
C LEU A 13 -10.32 0.90 0.14
N ASN A 14 -10.43 1.36 1.38
CA ASN A 14 -11.32 2.47 1.72
C ASN A 14 -10.58 3.78 1.51
N CYS A 15 -11.23 4.72 0.83
CA CYS A 15 -10.63 6.03 0.57
C CYS A 15 -11.73 7.01 0.16
N LYS A 16 -11.34 8.26 -0.07
CA LYS A 16 -12.27 9.26 -0.58
C LYS A 16 -12.55 9.00 -2.05
N THR A 17 -13.82 8.90 -2.37
CA THR A 17 -14.27 8.61 -3.73
C THR A 17 -15.04 9.79 -4.35
N ASP A 18 -14.86 10.98 -3.82
CA ASP A 18 -15.53 12.18 -4.33
C ASP A 18 -15.20 12.40 -5.80
N GLY A 19 -16.21 12.64 -6.62
CA GLY A 19 -16.02 12.85 -8.05
C GLY A 19 -15.99 11.58 -8.88
N PHE A 20 -16.15 10.42 -8.25
CA PHE A 20 -16.13 9.13 -8.94
C PHE A 20 -17.43 8.39 -8.66
N LYS A 21 -17.87 7.60 -9.62
CA LYS A 21 -19.10 6.81 -9.50
C LYS A 21 -18.74 5.33 -9.41
N GLU A 22 -19.67 4.58 -8.84
CA GLU A 22 -19.52 3.13 -8.80
C GLU A 22 -19.36 2.59 -10.23
N GLY A 23 -18.35 1.75 -10.40
CA GLY A 23 -18.03 1.19 -11.70
C GLY A 23 -17.03 1.97 -12.51
N ASP A 24 -16.67 3.18 -12.08
CA ASP A 24 -15.64 3.96 -12.77
C ASP A 24 -14.28 3.26 -12.69
N SER A 25 -13.54 3.33 -13.77
CA SER A 25 -12.14 2.88 -13.77
C SER A 25 -11.27 4.00 -13.24
N VAL A 26 -10.46 3.70 -12.22
CA VAL A 26 -9.61 4.70 -11.58
C VAL A 26 -8.20 4.17 -11.39
N VAL A 27 -7.25 5.09 -11.33
CA VAL A 27 -5.87 4.80 -10.94
C VAL A 27 -5.71 5.15 -9.48
N VAL A 28 -5.25 4.20 -8.70
CA VAL A 28 -5.01 4.38 -7.26
C VAL A 28 -3.55 4.71 -7.07
N ALA A 29 -3.27 5.79 -6.36
CA ALA A 29 -1.89 6.22 -6.10
C ALA A 29 -1.69 6.51 -4.62
N ILE A 30 -0.52 6.11 -4.13
CA ILE A 30 -0.08 6.46 -2.77
C ILE A 30 1.42 6.65 -2.84
N ARG A 31 1.92 7.62 -2.09
CA ARG A 31 3.36 7.89 -2.06
C ARG A 31 4.08 6.78 -1.28
N PRO A 32 5.29 6.39 -1.70
CA PRO A 32 6.02 5.34 -0.98
C PRO A 32 6.21 5.61 0.50
N GLU A 33 6.42 6.87 0.88
CA GLU A 33 6.62 7.24 2.29
C GLU A 33 5.34 7.16 3.11
N ASP A 34 4.17 7.08 2.46
CA ASP A 34 2.89 7.02 3.15
C ASP A 34 2.40 5.59 3.37
N VAL A 35 3.04 4.60 2.77
CA VAL A 35 2.74 3.19 3.01
C VAL A 35 3.30 2.82 4.39
N ASN A 36 2.46 2.30 5.26
CA ASN A 36 2.81 2.09 6.65
C ASN A 36 2.92 0.59 6.96
N ALA A 37 4.06 0.16 7.50
CA ALA A 37 4.26 -1.21 7.98
C ALA A 37 4.53 -1.24 9.47
N GLN A 38 4.31 -0.13 10.17
CA GLN A 38 4.50 -0.05 11.60
C GLN A 38 3.37 -0.74 12.35
N ASP A 39 3.32 -0.56 13.66
CA ASP A 39 2.38 -1.26 14.50
C ASP A 39 0.95 -1.15 13.99
N MET A 40 0.32 -2.30 13.79
CA MET A 40 -1.06 -2.39 13.33
C MET A 40 -1.92 -2.75 14.50
N ASN A 41 -3.07 -2.08 14.62
CA ASN A 41 -4.03 -2.36 15.68
C ASN A 41 -5.22 -3.10 15.10
N GLU A 42 -5.85 -3.90 15.95
CA GLU A 42 -7.08 -4.56 15.57
C GLU A 42 -8.12 -3.50 15.20
N GLY A 43 -8.75 -3.68 14.07
CA GLY A 43 -9.73 -2.71 13.57
C GLY A 43 -9.18 -1.67 12.62
N ASP A 44 -7.86 -1.61 12.44
CA ASP A 44 -7.29 -0.74 11.41
C ASP A 44 -7.77 -1.19 10.04
N GLU A 45 -8.06 -0.23 9.19
CA GLU A 45 -8.52 -0.52 7.82
C GLU A 45 -7.36 -0.46 6.84
N ASN A 46 -7.60 -1.02 5.66
CA ASN A 46 -6.65 -0.98 4.54
C ASN A 46 -5.34 -1.70 4.83
N ILE A 47 -5.40 -2.79 5.58
CA ILE A 47 -4.23 -3.62 5.85
C ILE A 47 -4.22 -4.77 4.84
N ILE A 48 -3.12 -4.90 4.11
CA ILE A 48 -2.94 -5.94 3.10
C ILE A 48 -1.58 -6.59 3.31
N GLU A 49 -1.56 -7.92 3.30
CA GLU A 49 -0.30 -8.66 3.36
C GLU A 49 0.28 -8.78 1.96
N LEU A 50 1.47 -8.27 1.76
CA LEU A 50 2.15 -8.26 0.47
C LEU A 50 3.49 -8.98 0.57
N ASP A 51 3.97 -9.45 -0.59
CA ASP A 51 5.28 -10.07 -0.69
C ASP A 51 6.34 -8.98 -0.88
N VAL A 52 7.45 -9.08 -0.15
CA VAL A 52 8.60 -8.21 -0.35
C VAL A 52 9.41 -8.77 -1.50
N LYS A 53 9.28 -8.14 -2.66
CA LYS A 53 9.94 -8.60 -3.89
C LYS A 53 11.38 -8.15 -3.96
N TYR A 54 11.66 -6.96 -3.47
CA TYR A 54 13.00 -6.39 -3.48
C TYR A 54 13.13 -5.38 -2.36
N LEU A 55 14.38 -5.15 -1.93
CA LEU A 55 14.66 -4.22 -0.85
C LEU A 55 15.98 -3.54 -1.16
N GLU A 56 15.98 -2.22 -1.26
CA GLU A 56 17.16 -1.45 -1.63
C GLU A 56 17.46 -0.40 -0.58
N PHE A 57 18.71 -0.38 -0.11
CA PHE A 57 19.15 0.64 0.84
C PHE A 57 19.56 1.90 0.08
N LEU A 58 18.95 3.02 0.41
CA LEU A 58 19.16 4.29 -0.29
C LEU A 58 19.93 5.31 0.57
N GLY A 59 20.69 4.84 1.55
CA GLY A 59 21.55 5.68 2.36
C GLY A 59 20.96 6.03 3.72
N SER A 60 19.71 6.44 3.77
CA SER A 60 19.04 6.81 5.02
C SER A 60 17.74 6.03 5.26
N PHE A 61 17.28 5.29 4.25
CA PHE A 61 16.06 4.50 4.36
C PHE A 61 16.13 3.37 3.33
N TYR A 62 15.19 2.44 3.44
CA TYR A 62 15.05 1.36 2.47
C TYR A 62 13.83 1.60 1.59
N ARG A 63 13.96 1.33 0.30
CA ARG A 63 12.82 1.26 -0.61
C ARG A 63 12.50 -0.19 -0.87
N ALA A 64 11.28 -0.58 -0.57
CA ALA A 64 10.80 -1.93 -0.77
C ALA A 64 9.91 -1.97 -2.01
N ASP A 65 10.06 -3.04 -2.78
CA ASP A 65 9.19 -3.33 -3.91
C ASP A 65 8.22 -4.41 -3.41
N LEU A 66 6.95 -4.07 -3.34
CA LEU A 66 5.93 -4.92 -2.76
C LEU A 66 4.93 -5.36 -3.82
N GLY A 67 4.50 -6.60 -3.74
CA GLY A 67 3.53 -7.12 -4.68
C GLY A 67 2.92 -8.41 -4.20
N GLY A 68 2.39 -9.21 -5.12
CA GLY A 68 1.82 -10.50 -4.84
C GLY A 68 0.52 -10.73 -5.57
N ASP A 69 -0.06 -11.92 -5.37
CA ASP A 69 -1.27 -12.32 -6.05
C ASP A 69 -2.45 -11.41 -5.74
N VAL A 70 -2.50 -10.88 -4.52
CA VAL A 70 -3.59 -10.01 -4.09
C VAL A 70 -3.65 -8.74 -4.92
N LEU A 71 -2.53 -8.30 -5.50
CA LEU A 71 -2.48 -7.14 -6.37
C LEU A 71 -2.53 -7.52 -7.86
N SER A 72 -2.84 -8.78 -8.17
CA SER A 72 -2.94 -9.28 -9.56
C SER A 72 -1.69 -9.00 -10.39
N GLY A 73 -0.51 -9.16 -9.76
CA GLY A 73 0.76 -8.94 -10.43
C GLY A 73 1.25 -7.51 -10.47
N HIS A 74 0.47 -6.57 -9.96
CA HIS A 74 0.93 -5.18 -9.83
C HIS A 74 1.90 -5.07 -8.66
N GLU A 75 2.80 -4.11 -8.76
CA GLU A 75 3.78 -3.84 -7.72
C GLU A 75 3.69 -2.39 -7.28
N LEU A 76 4.09 -2.12 -6.05
CA LEU A 76 4.18 -0.76 -5.54
C LEU A 76 5.44 -0.61 -4.71
N TYR A 77 5.85 0.64 -4.48
CA TYR A 77 7.01 0.93 -3.67
C TYR A 77 6.59 1.46 -2.31
N ALA A 78 7.39 1.15 -1.28
CA ALA A 78 7.21 1.70 0.04
C ALA A 78 8.56 2.07 0.61
N ASP A 79 8.63 3.19 1.30
CA ASP A 79 9.85 3.65 1.93
C ASP A 79 9.77 3.37 3.43
N PHE A 80 10.74 2.61 3.93
CA PHE A 80 10.78 2.20 5.33
C PHE A 80 12.07 2.68 5.98
N SER A 81 11.97 3.11 7.24
CA SER A 81 13.15 3.49 7.99
C SER A 81 14.03 2.26 8.27
N VAL A 82 15.32 2.51 8.49
CA VAL A 82 16.27 1.46 8.86
C VAL A 82 15.79 0.75 10.13
N ASN A 83 15.30 1.52 11.11
CA ASN A 83 14.82 0.94 12.36
C ASN A 83 13.62 0.02 12.15
N LEU A 84 12.70 0.41 11.29
CA LEU A 84 11.54 -0.42 10.98
C LEU A 84 11.95 -1.74 10.33
N VAL A 85 12.87 -1.69 9.36
CA VAL A 85 13.35 -2.88 8.68
C VAL A 85 13.99 -3.85 9.67
N ARG A 86 14.78 -3.33 10.61
CA ARG A 86 15.41 -4.16 11.63
C ARG A 86 14.39 -4.73 12.61
N ARG A 87 13.50 -3.90 13.11
CA ARG A 87 12.53 -4.29 14.13
C ARG A 87 11.55 -5.32 13.60
N LYS A 88 11.09 -5.17 12.39
CA LYS A 88 10.14 -6.09 11.76
C LYS A 88 10.82 -7.22 11.01
N ASN A 89 12.14 -7.21 10.94
CA ASN A 89 12.91 -8.24 10.26
C ASN A 89 12.45 -8.42 8.81
N ILE A 90 12.34 -7.29 8.11
CA ILE A 90 11.85 -7.26 6.73
C ILE A 90 12.92 -7.81 5.80
N GLU A 91 12.59 -8.81 5.00
CA GLU A 91 13.52 -9.47 4.11
C GLU A 91 12.87 -9.74 2.76
N ILE A 92 13.70 -9.81 1.71
CA ILE A 92 13.24 -10.20 0.38
C ILE A 92 12.67 -11.62 0.44
N GLY A 93 11.50 -11.80 -0.13
CA GLY A 93 10.83 -13.09 -0.14
C GLY A 93 9.89 -13.32 1.03
N SER A 94 9.88 -12.42 2.01
CA SER A 94 8.96 -12.55 3.15
C SER A 94 7.64 -11.87 2.85
N LYS A 95 6.63 -12.18 3.66
CA LYS A 95 5.34 -11.49 3.60
C LYS A 95 5.31 -10.40 4.65
N LEU A 96 4.70 -9.28 4.30
CA LEU A 96 4.65 -8.12 5.17
C LEU A 96 3.25 -7.51 5.13
N PRO A 97 2.57 -7.40 6.28
CA PRO A 97 1.32 -6.65 6.32
C PRO A 97 1.64 -5.16 6.26
N VAL A 98 0.98 -4.46 5.37
CA VAL A 98 1.14 -3.01 5.21
C VAL A 98 -0.22 -2.35 5.26
N ARG A 99 -0.24 -1.12 5.72
CA ARG A 99 -1.44 -0.32 5.82
C ARG A 99 -1.37 0.85 4.85
N PHE A 100 -2.47 1.10 4.17
CA PHE A 100 -2.59 2.24 3.25
C PHE A 100 -3.56 3.24 3.87
N PRO A 101 -3.07 4.25 4.61
CA PRO A 101 -3.98 5.19 5.26
C PRO A 101 -4.88 5.87 4.23
N ALA A 102 -6.18 5.83 4.48
CA ALA A 102 -7.18 6.30 3.52
C ALA A 102 -6.95 7.75 3.11
N GLN A 103 -6.50 8.60 4.03
CA GLN A 103 -6.28 10.02 3.76
C GLN A 103 -5.14 10.27 2.78
N PHE A 104 -4.26 9.29 2.56
CA PHE A 104 -3.12 9.43 1.65
C PHE A 104 -3.35 8.75 0.30
N ILE A 105 -4.46 8.04 0.14
CA ILE A 105 -4.78 7.39 -1.13
C ILE A 105 -5.39 8.41 -2.07
N GLN A 106 -4.86 8.50 -3.28
CA GLN A 106 -5.35 9.43 -4.30
C GLN A 106 -5.92 8.64 -5.47
N LEU A 107 -7.01 9.13 -6.03
CA LEU A 107 -7.66 8.53 -7.17
C LEU A 107 -7.60 9.45 -8.36
N TYR A 108 -7.30 8.90 -9.52
CA TYR A 108 -7.27 9.62 -10.78
C TYR A 108 -8.14 8.88 -11.79
N SER A 109 -8.79 9.62 -12.68
CA SER A 109 -9.54 9.01 -13.77
C SER A 109 -8.60 8.26 -14.69
N GLU A 110 -8.99 7.05 -15.02
CA GLU A 110 -8.30 6.29 -16.05
C GLU A 110 -8.94 6.65 -17.39
N SER A 111 -8.20 7.30 -18.23
CA SER A 111 -8.76 7.74 -19.51
C SER A 111 -7.82 7.43 -20.66
#